data_8d0e65523235cfb0decdad56ec47ee90
#
_entry.id   8d0e65523235cfb0decdad56ec47ee90
#
_cell.length_a   1.000
_cell.length_b   1.000
_cell.length_c   1.000
_cell.angle_alpha   90.00
_cell.angle_beta   90.00
_cell.angle_gamma   90.00
#
_symmetry.space_group_name_H-M   'P 1'
#
loop_
_entity.id
_entity.type
_entity.pdbx_description
1 polymer ?
#
loop_
_entity_poly.entity_id
_entity_poly.type
_entity_poly.pdbx_seq_one_letter_code
_entity_poly.pdbx_strand_id
1 'polypeptide(L)'
;MSHTDNVEQIDRHIINRYEIIQKIGKGAYGFVWKSMDKVTHQLVALKKIFGAFRNATDAQRTFREISFLKQMEGNPRIVQLLGVYKAVNNLDLYVVFEILESDVHSVIRANILMDVHKRYIV
;
A
#
# COMPACT_ATOMS: atom_id res chain seq x y z
N MET A 1 -6.60 -16.40 15.63
CA MET A 1 -7.26 -16.10 14.35
C MET A 1 -6.42 -15.14 13.56
N SER A 2 -5.86 -15.62 12.51
CA SER A 2 -4.92 -14.83 11.73
C SER A 2 -5.56 -13.61 11.07
N HIS A 3 -6.80 -13.75 10.61
CA HIS A 3 -7.48 -12.63 9.97
C HIS A 3 -7.79 -11.51 10.98
N THR A 4 -7.99 -11.85 12.23
CA THR A 4 -8.25 -10.88 13.28
C THR A 4 -7.00 -10.03 13.52
N ASP A 5 -5.85 -10.67 13.55
CA ASP A 5 -4.58 -9.96 13.75
C ASP A 5 -4.35 -8.96 12.62
N ASN A 6 -4.67 -9.35 11.38
CA ASN A 6 -4.51 -8.47 10.23
C ASN A 6 -5.38 -7.23 10.33
N VAL A 7 -6.63 -7.42 10.73
CA VAL A 7 -7.58 -6.32 10.82
C VAL A 7 -7.21 -5.35 11.94
N GLU A 8 -6.69 -5.85 13.04
CA GLU A 8 -6.31 -5.00 14.18
C GLU A 8 -5.20 -4.02 13.82
N GLN A 9 -4.44 -4.29 12.78
CA GLN A 9 -3.35 -3.43 12.36
C GLN A 9 -3.79 -2.35 11.38
N ILE A 10 -5.08 -2.31 11.07
CA ILE A 10 -5.62 -1.36 10.10
C ILE A 10 -6.53 -0.38 10.83
N ASP A 11 -6.30 0.91 10.60
CA ASP A 11 -7.08 1.96 11.22
C ASP A 11 -8.53 1.93 10.77
N ARG A 12 -9.42 2.40 11.64
CA ARG A 12 -10.86 2.36 11.37
C ARG A 12 -11.25 3.14 10.12
N HIS A 13 -10.64 4.31 9.90
CA HIS A 13 -10.99 5.10 8.73
C HIS A 13 -10.67 4.38 7.42
N ILE A 14 -9.71 3.47 7.45
CA ILE A 14 -9.39 2.65 6.28
C ILE A 14 -10.41 1.52 6.15
N ILE A 15 -10.73 0.84 7.24
CA ILE A 15 -11.69 -0.26 7.24
C ILE A 15 -13.08 0.22 6.81
N ASN A 16 -13.42 1.46 7.13
CA ASN A 16 -14.71 2.02 6.72
C ASN A 16 -14.85 2.11 5.20
N ARG A 17 -13.74 2.29 4.50
CA ARG A 17 -13.74 2.39 3.03
C ARG A 17 -13.44 1.07 2.35
N TYR A 18 -12.56 0.28 2.93
CA TYR A 18 -12.03 -0.94 2.28
C TYR A 18 -12.35 -2.18 3.10
N GLU A 19 -12.95 -3.16 2.43
CA GLU A 19 -13.21 -4.46 3.05
C GLU A 19 -11.97 -5.32 2.91
N ILE A 20 -11.38 -5.73 4.03
CA ILE A 20 -10.16 -6.54 4.02
C ILE A 20 -10.52 -7.98 3.72
N ILE A 21 -9.92 -8.52 2.67
CA ILE A 21 -10.21 -9.89 2.24
C ILE A 21 -9.14 -10.86 2.72
N GLN A 22 -7.86 -10.51 2.49
CA GLN A 22 -6.79 -11.46 2.76
C GLN A 22 -5.47 -10.70 2.85
N LYS A 23 -4.62 -11.10 3.79
CA LYS A 23 -3.25 -10.59 3.85
C LYS A 23 -2.43 -11.35 2.83
N ILE A 24 -1.80 -10.64 1.90
CA ILE A 24 -1.09 -11.28 0.80
C ILE A 24 0.40 -10.95 0.77
N GLY A 25 0.84 -10.04 1.63
CA GLY A 25 2.25 -9.71 1.68
C GLY A 25 2.66 -9.21 3.04
N LYS A 26 3.90 -9.54 3.42
CA LYS A 26 4.49 -9.10 4.66
C LYS A 26 5.98 -8.87 4.40
N GLY A 27 6.47 -7.74 4.85
CA GLY A 27 7.88 -7.41 4.71
C GLY A 27 8.36 -6.57 5.86
N ALA A 28 9.62 -6.17 5.79
CA ALA A 28 10.22 -5.33 6.81
C ALA A 28 9.56 -3.95 6.90
N TYR A 29 8.92 -3.52 5.82
CA TYR A 29 8.35 -2.18 5.72
C TYR A 29 6.87 -2.12 6.03
N GLY A 30 6.20 -3.26 6.14
CA GLY A 30 4.78 -3.29 6.45
C GLY A 30 4.06 -4.48 5.86
N PHE A 31 2.78 -4.28 5.62
CA PHE A 31 1.90 -5.35 5.16
C PHE A 31 1.15 -4.94 3.90
N VAL A 32 0.70 -5.94 3.15
CA VAL A 32 -0.16 -5.73 1.99
C VAL A 32 -1.37 -6.66 2.12
N TRP A 33 -2.56 -6.11 1.90
CA TRP A 33 -3.81 -6.87 1.94
C TRP A 33 -4.54 -6.75 0.63
N LYS A 34 -5.15 -7.86 0.21
CA LYS A 34 -6.15 -7.84 -0.85
C LYS A 34 -7.43 -7.30 -0.23
N SER A 35 -8.02 -6.29 -0.85
CA SER A 35 -9.17 -5.61 -0.29
C SER A 35 -10.16 -5.23 -1.37
N MET A 36 -11.38 -4.89 -0.97
CA MET A 36 -12.42 -4.42 -1.86
C MET A 36 -12.80 -3.00 -1.48
N ASP A 37 -12.76 -2.08 -2.43
CA ASP A 37 -13.25 -0.73 -2.23
C ASP A 37 -14.76 -0.79 -2.13
N LYS A 38 -15.32 -0.41 -0.99
CA LYS A 38 -16.76 -0.50 -0.75
C LYS A 38 -17.55 0.48 -1.61
N VAL A 39 -16.92 1.53 -2.08
CA VAL A 39 -17.58 2.56 -2.90
C VAL A 39 -17.61 2.16 -4.37
N THR A 40 -16.46 1.74 -4.91
CA THR A 40 -16.33 1.43 -6.33
C THR A 40 -16.54 -0.04 -6.64
N HIS A 41 -16.52 -0.90 -5.62
CA HIS A 41 -16.59 -2.36 -5.76
C HIS A 41 -15.42 -2.94 -6.54
N GLN A 42 -14.28 -2.24 -6.49
CA GLN A 42 -13.07 -2.63 -7.20
C GLN A 42 -12.11 -3.31 -6.24
N LEU A 43 -11.48 -4.39 -6.69
CA LEU A 43 -10.42 -5.04 -5.93
C LEU A 43 -9.17 -4.17 -5.94
N VAL A 44 -8.55 -4.04 -4.78
CA VAL A 44 -7.37 -3.20 -4.63
C VAL A 44 -6.33 -3.89 -3.75
N ALA A 45 -5.10 -3.43 -3.87
CA ALA A 45 -4.03 -3.80 -2.94
C ALA A 45 -3.87 -2.65 -1.95
N LEU A 46 -4.10 -2.94 -0.68
CA LEU A 46 -3.93 -1.97 0.40
C LEU A 46 -2.61 -2.27 1.08
N LYS A 47 -1.70 -1.31 1.03
CA LYS A 47 -0.37 -1.46 1.60
C LYS A 47 -0.19 -0.49 2.75
N LYS A 48 0.26 -1.01 3.90
CA LYS A 48 0.61 -0.17 5.05
C LYS A 48 2.12 -0.12 5.16
N ILE A 49 2.66 1.08 5.13
CA ILE A 49 4.10 1.34 5.19
C ILE A 49 4.41 1.88 6.59
N PHE A 50 5.19 1.12 7.36
CA PHE A 50 5.58 1.52 8.70
C PHE A 50 6.69 2.56 8.63
N GLY A 51 6.57 3.59 9.46
CA GLY A 51 7.61 4.59 9.62
C GLY A 51 7.81 5.49 8.40
N ALA A 52 6.79 5.64 7.57
CA ALA A 52 6.87 6.48 6.38
C ALA A 52 7.22 7.92 6.72
N PHE A 53 6.81 8.37 7.90
CA PHE A 53 7.02 9.75 8.36
C PHE A 53 7.79 9.81 9.67
N ARG A 54 8.61 8.79 9.95
CA ARG A 54 9.33 8.70 11.22
C ARG A 54 10.31 9.85 11.43
N ASN A 55 10.92 10.31 10.37
CA ASN A 55 11.83 11.45 10.40
C ASN A 55 11.81 12.15 9.04
N ALA A 56 12.55 13.27 8.94
CA ALA A 56 12.56 14.07 7.72
C ALA A 56 13.04 13.29 6.50
N THR A 57 14.04 12.45 6.69
CA THR A 57 14.59 11.65 5.59
C THR A 57 13.57 10.64 5.07
N ASP A 58 12.90 9.94 5.98
CA ASP A 58 11.88 8.97 5.59
C ASP A 58 10.70 9.66 4.93
N ALA A 59 10.27 10.79 5.45
CA ALA A 59 9.16 11.55 4.88
C ALA A 59 9.49 12.01 3.46
N GLN A 60 10.70 12.48 3.22
CA GLN A 60 11.12 12.93 1.91
C GLN A 60 11.17 11.78 0.91
N ARG A 61 11.67 10.63 1.36
CA ARG A 61 11.71 9.44 0.51
C ARG A 61 10.31 8.98 0.14
N THR A 62 9.41 8.96 1.12
CA THR A 62 8.01 8.59 0.90
C THR A 62 7.35 9.53 -0.10
N PHE A 63 7.57 10.83 0.07
CA PHE A 63 7.01 11.83 -0.83
C PHE A 63 7.48 11.63 -2.26
N ARG A 64 8.77 11.35 -2.44
CA ARG A 64 9.34 11.11 -3.77
C ARG A 64 8.72 9.88 -4.43
N GLU A 65 8.54 8.81 -3.67
CA GLU A 65 7.97 7.58 -4.21
C GLU A 65 6.53 7.80 -4.66
N ILE A 66 5.74 8.49 -3.85
CA ILE A 66 4.35 8.77 -4.20
C ILE A 66 4.28 9.69 -5.40
N SER A 67 5.15 10.70 -5.46
CA SER A 67 5.20 11.62 -6.60
C SER A 67 5.53 10.86 -7.89
N PHE A 68 6.48 9.94 -7.82
CA PHE A 68 6.85 9.13 -8.97
C PHE A 68 5.65 8.31 -9.47
N LEU A 69 4.93 7.66 -8.56
CA LEU A 69 3.78 6.85 -8.91
C LEU A 69 2.67 7.68 -9.55
N LYS A 70 2.47 8.90 -9.06
CA LYS A 70 1.48 9.81 -9.63
C LYS A 70 1.88 10.25 -11.03
N GLN A 71 3.16 10.50 -11.26
CA GLN A 71 3.66 10.89 -12.57
C GLN A 71 3.52 9.77 -13.59
N MET A 72 3.51 8.53 -13.11
CA MET A 72 3.39 7.35 -13.97
C MET A 72 1.95 6.91 -14.18
N GLU A 73 1.01 7.71 -13.74
CA GLU A 73 -0.41 7.41 -13.92
C GLU A 73 -0.72 7.25 -15.42
N GLY A 74 -1.42 6.18 -15.74
CA GLY A 74 -1.76 5.88 -17.13
C GLY A 74 -0.75 4.99 -17.84
N ASN A 75 0.42 4.77 -17.25
CA ASN A 75 1.41 3.87 -17.83
C ASN A 75 0.98 2.42 -17.57
N PRO A 76 0.73 1.62 -18.61
CA PRO A 76 0.22 0.26 -18.43
C PRO A 76 1.22 -0.68 -17.76
N ARG A 77 2.49 -0.30 -17.68
CA ARG A 77 3.53 -1.13 -17.06
C ARG A 77 3.67 -0.86 -15.57
N ILE A 78 3.02 0.18 -15.06
CA ILE A 78 3.15 0.59 -13.67
C ILE A 78 1.81 0.40 -12.98
N VAL A 79 1.85 -0.15 -11.78
CA VAL A 79 0.64 -0.31 -10.95
C VAL A 79 0.07 1.07 -10.65
N GLN A 80 -1.22 1.23 -10.87
CA GLN A 80 -1.87 2.53 -10.70
C GLN A 80 -2.15 2.80 -9.24
N LEU A 81 -1.76 3.99 -8.78
CA LEU A 81 -2.03 4.46 -7.43
C LEU A 81 -3.45 5.01 -7.37
N LEU A 82 -4.26 4.46 -6.48
CA LEU A 82 -5.65 4.85 -6.35
C LEU A 82 -5.90 5.77 -5.16
N GLY A 83 -5.09 5.68 -4.13
CA GLY A 83 -5.28 6.51 -2.95
C GLY A 83 -4.11 6.45 -2.00
N VAL A 84 -4.01 7.47 -1.16
CA VAL A 84 -2.98 7.58 -0.14
C VAL A 84 -3.65 8.11 1.12
N TYR A 85 -3.43 7.45 2.25
CA TYR A 85 -4.04 7.84 3.52
C TYR A 85 -3.00 7.79 4.63
N LYS A 86 -3.00 8.81 5.46
CA LYS A 86 -2.12 8.85 6.61
C LYS A 86 -2.73 8.02 7.73
N ALA A 87 -1.89 7.32 8.48
CA ALA A 87 -2.35 6.57 9.64
C ALA A 87 -2.65 7.52 10.80
N VAL A 88 -3.45 7.04 11.73
CA VAL A 88 -3.84 7.83 12.91
C VAL A 88 -2.61 8.25 13.72
N ASN A 89 -1.58 7.41 13.76
CA ASN A 89 -0.36 7.70 14.52
C ASN A 89 0.54 8.75 13.87
N ASN A 90 0.20 9.20 12.65
CA ASN A 90 0.98 10.18 11.88
C ASN A 90 2.38 9.73 11.49
N LEU A 91 2.72 8.46 11.70
CA LEU A 91 4.01 7.89 11.34
C LEU A 91 3.93 6.94 10.17
N ASP A 92 2.81 6.27 10.03
CA ASP A 92 2.62 5.26 8.99
C ASP A 92 1.72 5.77 7.89
N LEU A 93 1.79 5.09 6.75
CA LEU A 93 1.06 5.49 5.54
C LEU A 93 0.36 4.29 4.95
N TYR A 94 -0.87 4.51 4.46
CA TYR A 94 -1.60 3.53 3.68
C TYR A 94 -1.59 3.95 2.22
N VAL A 95 -1.26 3.03 1.34
CA VAL A 95 -1.25 3.27 -0.09
C VAL A 95 -2.15 2.23 -0.75
N VAL A 96 -3.02 2.69 -1.65
CA VAL A 96 -3.96 1.81 -2.32
C VAL A 96 -3.62 1.74 -3.79
N PHE A 97 -3.49 0.54 -4.31
CA PHE A 97 -3.15 0.28 -5.70
C PHE A 97 -4.24 -0.54 -6.38
N GLU A 98 -4.37 -0.33 -7.68
CA GLU A 98 -5.21 -1.17 -8.51
C GLU A 98 -4.56 -2.55 -8.64
N ILE A 99 -5.37 -3.61 -8.63
CA ILE A 99 -4.87 -4.94 -8.95
C ILE A 99 -5.79 -5.61 -9.94
N LEU A 100 -5.17 -6.37 -10.84
CA LEU A 100 -5.89 -7.22 -11.77
C LEU A 100 -6.00 -8.60 -11.12
N GLU A 101 -7.21 -9.10 -11.06
CA GLU A 101 -7.47 -10.35 -10.36
C GLU A 101 -6.61 -11.50 -10.83
N SER A 102 -6.36 -11.57 -12.13
CA SER A 102 -5.59 -12.67 -12.72
C SER A 102 -4.09 -12.56 -12.46
N ASP A 103 -3.60 -11.42 -11.97
CA ASP A 103 -2.17 -11.17 -11.86
C ASP A 103 -1.78 -10.57 -10.53
N VAL A 104 -2.56 -10.89 -9.49
CA VAL A 104 -2.39 -10.33 -8.17
C VAL A 104 -0.99 -10.50 -7.60
N HIS A 105 -0.46 -11.72 -7.68
CA HIS A 105 0.83 -12.01 -7.07
C HIS A 105 1.98 -11.30 -7.76
N SER A 106 1.95 -11.21 -9.07
CA SER A 106 2.99 -10.55 -9.83
C SER A 106 3.04 -9.06 -9.55
N VAL A 107 1.87 -8.42 -9.54
CA VAL A 107 1.76 -6.99 -9.30
C VAL A 107 2.25 -6.61 -7.91
N ILE A 108 1.81 -7.36 -6.90
CA ILE A 108 2.16 -7.06 -5.53
C ILE A 108 3.63 -7.34 -5.27
N ARG A 109 4.15 -8.41 -5.81
CA ARG A 109 5.57 -8.75 -5.67
C ARG A 109 6.44 -7.65 -6.29
N ALA A 110 6.07 -7.19 -7.48
CA ALA A 110 6.83 -6.13 -8.14
C ALA A 110 6.81 -4.85 -7.33
N ASN A 111 5.67 -4.50 -6.75
CA ASN A 111 5.56 -3.30 -5.93
C ASN A 111 6.43 -3.38 -4.68
N ILE A 112 6.42 -4.54 -4.02
CA ILE A 112 7.24 -4.76 -2.84
C ILE A 112 8.72 -4.69 -3.19
N LEU A 113 9.11 -5.29 -4.30
CA LEU A 113 10.49 -5.26 -4.76
C LEU A 113 10.95 -3.85 -5.10
N MET A 114 10.09 -3.05 -5.68
CA MET A 114 10.43 -1.66 -5.98
C MET A 114 10.74 -0.87 -4.71
N ASP A 115 9.94 -1.06 -3.67
CA ASP A 115 10.19 -0.41 -2.40
C ASP A 115 11.55 -0.80 -1.83
N VAL A 116 11.85 -2.09 -1.83
CA VAL A 116 13.13 -2.59 -1.34
C VAL A 116 14.27 -2.02 -2.16
N HIS A 117 14.12 -2.03 -3.46
CA HIS A 117 15.14 -1.53 -4.36
C HIS A 117 15.44 -0.06 -4.11
N LYS A 118 14.40 0.74 -3.97
CA LYS A 118 14.59 2.18 -3.72
C LYS A 118 15.27 2.45 -2.40
N ARG A 119 14.97 1.65 -1.37
CA ARG A 119 15.58 1.83 -0.06
C ARG A 119 17.07 1.52 -0.06
N TYR A 120 17.50 0.61 -0.92
CA TYR A 120 18.91 0.24 -0.99
C TYR A 120 19.73 1.14 -1.91
N ILE A 121 19.08 1.69 -2.93
CA ILE A 121 19.78 2.53 -3.88
C ILE A 121 19.95 3.96 -3.34
N VAL A 122 18.98 4.42 -2.61
CA VAL A 122 19.03 5.73 -2.01
C VAL A 122 19.81 5.70 -0.72
#